data_de7096ba279cd0d390e84637383e3e16
#
_entry.id   de7096ba279cd0d390e84637383e3e16
#
_cell.length_a   1.000
_cell.length_b   1.000
_cell.length_c   1.000
_cell.angle_alpha   90.00
_cell.angle_beta   90.00
_cell.angle_gamma   90.00
#
_symmetry.space_group_name_H-M   'P 1'
#
loop_
_entity.id
_entity.type
_entity.pdbx_description
1 polymer ?
#
loop_
_entity_poly.entity_id
_entity_poly.type
_entity_poly.pdbx_seq_one_letter_code
_entity_poly.pdbx_strand_id
1 'polypeptide(L)'
;LLENITDIADKTDFVVFKNNIENGGIIKAINVKGGASLYSRKGIDKLTDFVKKYRAKGLAFLKYTDNNLSGSIIKFLNEDLQAEIIKNTKLEDGDLLLIVSDQESVVNQSLGNLRNHIAKEQNLTNDEEYDFLWVIDWPMFEYKEEHGRYFSLHHPFTTVQDQDIDLLDTDPGKALAYCYDLVVQGQELGGGSVRIHETTLQ
;
A
#
# COMPACT_ATOMS: atom_id res chain seq x y z
N LEU A 1 4.33 4.57 -7.23
CA LEU A 1 4.24 4.59 -5.76
C LEU A 1 2.78 4.43 -5.33
N LEU A 2 2.55 4.01 -4.08
CA LEU A 2 1.25 4.07 -3.43
C LEU A 2 1.19 5.39 -2.67
N GLU A 3 0.24 6.25 -3.05
CA GLU A 3 0.06 7.57 -2.42
C GLU A 3 -0.99 7.46 -1.31
N ASN A 4 -0.65 7.83 -0.07
CA ASN A 4 -1.61 7.90 1.02
C ASN A 4 -2.43 9.18 0.90
N ILE A 5 -3.74 9.05 0.78
CA ILE A 5 -4.70 10.15 0.65
C ILE A 5 -5.74 10.14 1.77
N THR A 6 -5.49 9.46 2.87
CA THR A 6 -6.43 9.31 3.99
C THR A 6 -6.90 10.66 4.51
N ASP A 7 -5.98 11.60 4.77
CA ASP A 7 -6.30 12.94 5.30
C ASP A 7 -7.15 13.78 4.34
N ILE A 8 -7.01 13.56 3.03
CA ILE A 8 -7.84 14.24 2.01
C ILE A 8 -9.21 13.56 1.95
N ALA A 9 -9.23 12.24 1.97
CA ALA A 9 -10.43 11.45 1.90
C ALA A 9 -11.36 11.64 3.12
N ASP A 10 -10.80 11.91 4.29
CA ASP A 10 -11.54 12.23 5.52
C ASP A 10 -12.41 13.50 5.37
N LYS A 11 -11.97 14.44 4.55
CA LYS A 11 -12.71 15.69 4.25
C LYS A 11 -13.87 15.49 3.28
N THR A 12 -14.01 14.32 2.66
CA THR A 12 -15.06 14.03 1.67
C THR A 12 -16.38 13.66 2.32
N ASP A 13 -17.49 13.82 1.61
CA ASP A 13 -18.81 13.32 2.05
C ASP A 13 -19.08 11.88 1.60
N PHE A 14 -18.07 11.16 1.14
CA PHE A 14 -18.21 9.78 0.71
C PHE A 14 -18.24 8.82 1.92
N VAL A 15 -19.43 8.35 2.25
CA VAL A 15 -19.72 7.53 3.44
C VAL A 15 -18.81 6.30 3.54
N VAL A 16 -18.43 5.69 2.41
CA VAL A 16 -17.53 4.52 2.42
C VAL A 16 -16.15 4.88 2.97
N PHE A 17 -15.63 6.06 2.64
CA PHE A 17 -14.34 6.53 3.14
C PHE A 17 -14.44 6.87 4.64
N LYS A 18 -15.46 7.66 5.02
CA LYS A 18 -15.69 8.04 6.42
C LYS A 18 -15.80 6.81 7.33
N ASN A 19 -16.67 5.89 7.01
CA ASN A 19 -16.86 4.67 7.80
C ASN A 19 -15.57 3.85 7.93
N ASN A 20 -14.76 3.81 6.87
CA ASN A 20 -13.50 3.07 6.92
C ASN A 20 -12.48 3.76 7.84
N ILE A 21 -12.34 5.09 7.75
CA ILE A 21 -11.44 5.88 8.59
C ILE A 21 -11.85 5.79 10.07
N GLU A 22 -13.14 5.93 10.38
CA GLU A 22 -13.70 5.77 11.72
C GLU A 22 -13.38 4.39 12.34
N ASN A 23 -13.23 3.37 11.50
CA ASN A 23 -12.83 2.02 11.92
C ASN A 23 -11.31 1.78 11.83
N GLY A 24 -10.49 2.83 11.80
CA GLY A 24 -9.04 2.73 11.78
C GLY A 24 -8.44 2.27 10.44
N GLY A 25 -9.22 2.30 9.37
CA GLY A 25 -8.74 2.00 8.02
C GLY A 25 -8.04 3.18 7.37
N ILE A 26 -7.37 2.91 6.24
CA ILE A 26 -6.65 3.91 5.46
C ILE A 26 -7.13 3.94 4.01
N ILE A 27 -6.74 5.00 3.31
CA ILE A 27 -7.06 5.18 1.89
C ILE A 27 -5.79 5.51 1.13
N LYS A 28 -5.44 4.64 0.18
CA LYS A 28 -4.31 4.86 -0.72
C LYS A 28 -4.74 4.80 -2.18
N ALA A 29 -3.92 5.38 -3.03
CA ALA A 29 -4.17 5.47 -4.46
C ALA A 29 -2.93 5.09 -5.27
N ILE A 30 -3.16 4.65 -6.52
CA ILE A 30 -2.15 4.50 -7.56
C ILE A 30 -2.51 5.44 -8.71
N ASN A 31 -1.55 6.28 -9.12
CA ASN A 31 -1.65 7.03 -10.35
C ASN A 31 -1.12 6.18 -11.52
N VAL A 32 -2.00 5.87 -12.47
CA VAL A 32 -1.67 5.18 -13.71
C VAL A 32 -1.54 6.21 -14.82
N LYS A 33 -0.29 6.51 -15.18
CA LYS A 33 0.04 7.49 -16.21
C LYS A 33 -0.58 7.11 -17.56
N GLY A 34 -1.28 8.07 -18.19
CA GLY A 34 -1.99 7.84 -19.46
C GLY A 34 -3.16 6.84 -19.38
N GLY A 35 -3.52 6.38 -18.18
CA GLY A 35 -4.49 5.31 -17.96
C GLY A 35 -5.94 5.66 -18.30
N ALA A 36 -6.28 6.95 -18.40
CA ALA A 36 -7.65 7.39 -18.65
C ALA A 36 -8.20 6.86 -19.99
N SER A 37 -7.37 6.81 -21.02
CA SER A 37 -7.72 6.28 -22.35
C SER A 37 -7.55 4.76 -22.45
N LEU A 38 -6.62 4.17 -21.68
CA LEU A 38 -6.31 2.73 -21.73
C LEU A 38 -7.41 1.88 -21.08
N TYR A 39 -8.05 2.39 -20.03
CA TYR A 39 -9.06 1.64 -19.31
C TYR A 39 -10.48 2.15 -19.58
N SER A 40 -11.25 1.37 -20.34
CA SER A 40 -12.70 1.54 -20.46
C SER A 40 -13.40 1.23 -19.13
N ARG A 41 -14.68 1.53 -18.99
CA ARG A 41 -15.50 1.13 -17.83
C ARG A 41 -15.36 -0.37 -17.52
N LYS A 42 -15.49 -1.21 -18.54
CA LYS A 42 -15.32 -2.66 -18.42
C LYS A 42 -13.90 -3.06 -17.99
N GLY A 43 -12.89 -2.30 -18.43
CA GLY A 43 -11.50 -2.48 -17.96
C GLY A 43 -11.38 -2.24 -16.47
N ILE A 44 -11.94 -1.12 -15.97
CA ILE A 44 -11.94 -0.79 -14.55
C ILE A 44 -12.73 -1.82 -13.73
N ASP A 45 -13.83 -2.33 -14.25
CA ASP A 45 -14.60 -3.41 -13.58
C ASP A 45 -13.73 -4.67 -13.40
N LYS A 46 -12.90 -5.04 -14.39
CA LYS A 46 -11.94 -6.14 -14.26
C LYS A 46 -10.86 -5.86 -13.20
N LEU A 47 -10.34 -4.63 -13.13
CA LEU A 47 -9.39 -4.24 -12.08
C LEU A 47 -10.05 -4.28 -10.70
N THR A 48 -11.34 -3.93 -10.62
CA THR A 48 -12.12 -4.06 -9.38
C THR A 48 -12.24 -5.52 -8.95
N ASP A 49 -12.51 -6.43 -9.86
CA ASP A 49 -12.57 -7.87 -9.56
C ASP A 49 -11.19 -8.43 -9.21
N PHE A 50 -10.12 -7.85 -9.77
CA PHE A 50 -8.75 -8.20 -9.42
C PHE A 50 -8.45 -7.86 -7.95
N VAL A 51 -8.73 -6.63 -7.50
CA VAL A 51 -8.43 -6.22 -6.11
C VAL A 51 -9.28 -6.96 -5.08
N LYS A 52 -10.49 -7.40 -5.44
CA LYS A 52 -11.34 -8.24 -4.59
C LYS A 52 -10.69 -9.59 -4.24
N LYS A 53 -9.81 -10.14 -5.09
CA LYS A 53 -9.04 -11.35 -4.79
C LYS A 53 -8.12 -11.17 -3.58
N TYR A 54 -7.76 -9.92 -3.29
CA TYR A 54 -6.94 -9.51 -2.14
C TYR A 54 -7.77 -8.89 -1.01
N ARG A 55 -9.08 -9.22 -0.96
CA ARG A 55 -10.04 -8.84 0.08
C ARG A 55 -10.48 -7.37 0.05
N ALA A 56 -10.02 -6.54 -0.89
CA ALA A 56 -10.54 -5.19 -1.03
C ALA A 56 -12.04 -5.23 -1.37
N LYS A 57 -12.85 -4.42 -0.69
CA LYS A 57 -14.32 -4.36 -0.90
C LYS A 57 -14.71 -3.74 -2.23
N GLY A 58 -13.82 -2.91 -2.82
CA GLY A 58 -14.05 -2.24 -4.09
C GLY A 58 -12.85 -1.44 -4.54
N LEU A 59 -12.99 -0.84 -5.74
CA LEU A 59 -12.00 0.04 -6.35
C LEU A 59 -12.71 1.32 -6.82
N ALA A 60 -12.41 2.44 -6.16
CA ALA A 60 -12.84 3.73 -6.66
C ALA A 60 -11.85 4.25 -7.69
N PHE A 61 -12.30 5.11 -8.61
CA PHE A 61 -11.44 5.67 -9.63
C PHE A 61 -11.81 7.10 -9.97
N LEU A 62 -10.79 7.84 -10.43
CA LEU A 62 -10.92 9.16 -11.05
C LEU A 62 -10.06 9.18 -12.32
N LYS A 63 -10.60 9.74 -13.40
CA LYS A 63 -9.89 10.05 -14.63
C LYS A 63 -9.66 11.56 -14.68
N TYR A 64 -8.47 11.96 -15.04
CA TYR A 64 -8.13 13.37 -15.24
C TYR A 64 -7.89 13.62 -16.71
N THR A 65 -8.80 14.32 -17.36
CA THR A 65 -8.77 14.62 -18.81
C THR A 65 -9.29 16.02 -19.06
N ASP A 66 -8.64 16.74 -19.97
CA ASP A 66 -9.00 18.13 -20.34
C ASP A 66 -9.13 19.05 -19.11
N ASN A 67 -8.19 18.90 -18.16
CA ASN A 67 -8.18 19.60 -16.87
C ASN A 67 -9.42 19.35 -15.98
N ASN A 68 -10.17 18.26 -16.22
CA ASN A 68 -11.34 17.90 -15.45
C ASN A 68 -11.22 16.50 -14.85
N LEU A 69 -11.63 16.35 -13.59
CA LEU A 69 -11.80 15.04 -12.97
C LEU A 69 -13.19 14.48 -13.28
N SER A 70 -13.22 13.19 -13.59
CA SER A 70 -14.44 12.41 -13.75
C SER A 70 -14.25 11.02 -13.11
N GLY A 71 -15.31 10.37 -12.67
CA GLY A 71 -15.18 9.03 -12.11
C GLY A 71 -16.22 8.67 -11.05
N SER A 72 -15.98 7.57 -10.35
CA SER A 72 -16.95 6.96 -9.45
C SER A 72 -17.28 7.80 -8.22
N ILE A 73 -16.35 8.62 -7.76
CA ILE A 73 -16.48 9.39 -6.50
C ILE A 73 -16.53 10.90 -6.71
N ILE A 74 -16.52 11.37 -7.97
CA ILE A 74 -16.43 12.81 -8.28
C ILE A 74 -17.52 13.65 -7.60
N LYS A 75 -18.73 13.13 -7.47
CA LYS A 75 -19.87 13.83 -6.85
C LYS A 75 -19.69 14.12 -5.35
N PHE A 76 -18.71 13.51 -4.71
CA PHE A 76 -18.39 13.71 -3.30
C PHE A 76 -17.17 14.62 -3.08
N LEU A 77 -16.59 15.15 -4.17
CA LEU A 77 -15.40 16.00 -4.15
C LEU A 77 -15.77 17.41 -4.61
N ASN A 78 -15.64 18.37 -3.71
CA ASN A 78 -15.69 19.78 -4.09
C ASN A 78 -14.41 20.19 -4.85
N GLU A 79 -14.36 21.39 -5.40
CA GLU A 79 -13.22 21.87 -6.21
C GLU A 79 -11.90 21.88 -5.43
N ASP A 80 -11.92 22.27 -4.16
CA ASP A 80 -10.73 22.32 -3.32
C ASP A 80 -10.14 20.92 -3.11
N LEU A 81 -10.98 19.91 -2.82
CA LEU A 81 -10.58 18.53 -2.66
C LEU A 81 -10.07 17.91 -3.97
N GLN A 82 -10.69 18.28 -5.10
CA GLN A 82 -10.19 17.86 -6.42
C GLN A 82 -8.79 18.40 -6.66
N ALA A 83 -8.54 19.68 -6.39
CA ALA A 83 -7.22 20.30 -6.53
C ALA A 83 -6.19 19.66 -5.57
N GLU A 84 -6.59 19.36 -4.35
CA GLU A 84 -5.73 18.70 -3.36
C GLU A 84 -5.36 17.28 -3.81
N ILE A 85 -6.30 16.50 -4.33
CA ILE A 85 -6.04 15.16 -4.89
C ILE A 85 -5.08 15.25 -6.08
N ILE A 86 -5.33 16.11 -7.05
CA ILE A 86 -4.49 16.28 -8.24
C ILE A 86 -3.04 16.57 -7.82
N LYS A 87 -2.87 17.51 -6.88
CA LYS A 87 -1.55 17.92 -6.39
C LYS A 87 -0.83 16.78 -5.67
N ASN A 88 -1.49 16.12 -4.71
CA ASN A 88 -0.86 15.08 -3.88
C ASN A 88 -0.55 13.81 -4.65
N THR A 89 -1.40 13.42 -5.60
CA THR A 89 -1.19 12.23 -6.43
C THR A 89 -0.47 12.52 -7.75
N LYS A 90 -0.06 13.79 -7.97
CA LYS A 90 0.68 14.24 -9.16
C LYS A 90 -0.01 13.81 -10.46
N LEU A 91 -1.33 14.00 -10.50
CA LEU A 91 -2.11 13.71 -11.70
C LEU A 91 -1.76 14.70 -12.83
N GLU A 92 -1.57 14.16 -14.00
CA GLU A 92 -1.40 14.87 -15.25
C GLU A 92 -2.54 14.52 -16.21
N ASP A 93 -2.73 15.34 -17.23
CA ASP A 93 -3.78 15.12 -18.22
C ASP A 93 -3.64 13.73 -18.89
N GLY A 94 -4.73 12.98 -18.94
CA GLY A 94 -4.75 11.60 -19.42
C GLY A 94 -4.54 10.52 -18.34
N ASP A 95 -4.30 10.88 -17.08
CA ASP A 95 -4.04 9.93 -16.01
C ASP A 95 -5.32 9.29 -15.44
N LEU A 96 -5.16 8.09 -14.87
CA LEU A 96 -6.19 7.36 -14.13
C LEU A 96 -5.72 7.13 -12.70
N LEU A 97 -6.49 7.62 -11.73
CA LEU A 97 -6.28 7.36 -10.30
C LEU A 97 -7.17 6.19 -9.87
N LEU A 98 -6.56 5.16 -9.29
CA LEU A 98 -7.23 4.00 -8.72
C LEU A 98 -7.07 4.03 -7.21
N ILE A 99 -8.18 3.90 -6.47
CA ILE A 99 -8.23 4.16 -5.03
C ILE A 99 -8.83 2.96 -4.31
N VAL A 100 -8.18 2.50 -3.24
CA VAL A 100 -8.69 1.47 -2.32
C VAL A 100 -8.79 2.06 -0.92
N SER A 101 -9.89 1.74 -0.24
CA SER A 101 -10.20 2.11 1.13
C SER A 101 -10.54 0.83 1.91
N ASP A 102 -9.69 0.47 2.87
CA ASP A 102 -9.87 -0.70 3.75
C ASP A 102 -8.85 -0.66 4.91
N GLN A 103 -8.70 -1.74 5.67
CA GLN A 103 -7.61 -1.91 6.63
C GLN A 103 -6.26 -1.86 5.91
N GLU A 104 -5.21 -1.36 6.56
CA GLU A 104 -3.92 -1.07 5.93
C GLU A 104 -3.31 -2.27 5.20
N SER A 105 -3.35 -3.45 5.81
CA SER A 105 -2.85 -4.68 5.19
C SER A 105 -3.57 -5.02 3.89
N VAL A 106 -4.90 -4.85 3.85
CA VAL A 106 -5.72 -5.10 2.65
C VAL A 106 -5.40 -4.07 1.56
N VAL A 107 -5.30 -2.78 1.93
CA VAL A 107 -4.97 -1.69 0.99
C VAL A 107 -3.59 -1.93 0.36
N ASN A 108 -2.58 -2.18 1.19
CA ASN A 108 -1.21 -2.40 0.72
C ASN A 108 -1.10 -3.64 -0.18
N GLN A 109 -1.72 -4.75 0.21
CA GLN A 109 -1.70 -5.98 -0.56
C GLN A 109 -2.44 -5.84 -1.90
N SER A 110 -3.64 -5.27 -1.89
CA SER A 110 -4.45 -5.13 -3.09
C SER A 110 -3.85 -4.15 -4.09
N LEU A 111 -3.42 -2.96 -3.65
CA LEU A 111 -2.79 -1.96 -4.52
C LEU A 111 -1.38 -2.37 -4.96
N GLY A 112 -0.60 -3.02 -4.10
CA GLY A 112 0.73 -3.53 -4.46
C GLY A 112 0.65 -4.55 -5.61
N ASN A 113 -0.27 -5.52 -5.50
CA ASN A 113 -0.50 -6.49 -6.56
C ASN A 113 -1.11 -5.85 -7.82
N LEU A 114 -2.04 -4.90 -7.66
CA LEU A 114 -2.63 -4.16 -8.77
C LEU A 114 -1.58 -3.37 -9.55
N ARG A 115 -0.64 -2.71 -8.85
CA ARG A 115 0.49 -2.01 -9.48
C ARG A 115 1.29 -2.94 -10.39
N ASN A 116 1.68 -4.11 -9.87
CA ASN A 116 2.43 -5.09 -10.63
C ASN A 116 1.63 -5.65 -11.82
N HIS A 117 0.34 -5.88 -11.64
CA HIS A 117 -0.56 -6.34 -12.70
C HIS A 117 -0.63 -5.32 -13.85
N ILE A 118 -0.86 -4.05 -13.53
CA ILE A 118 -0.91 -2.95 -14.52
C ILE A 118 0.44 -2.78 -15.21
N ALA A 119 1.56 -2.84 -14.46
CA ALA A 119 2.89 -2.71 -15.03
C ALA A 119 3.18 -3.80 -16.07
N LYS A 120 2.79 -5.05 -15.80
CA LYS A 120 2.91 -6.16 -16.74
C LYS A 120 1.98 -6.00 -17.96
N GLU A 121 0.72 -5.62 -17.73
CA GLU A 121 -0.26 -5.42 -18.80
C GLU A 121 0.18 -4.32 -19.78
N GLN A 122 0.84 -3.29 -19.28
CA GLN A 122 1.32 -2.16 -20.07
C GLN A 122 2.78 -2.29 -20.52
N ASN A 123 3.44 -3.42 -20.27
CA ASN A 123 4.86 -3.65 -20.61
C ASN A 123 5.78 -2.54 -20.05
N LEU A 124 5.53 -2.09 -18.81
CA LEU A 124 6.35 -1.07 -18.15
C LEU A 124 7.60 -1.64 -17.45
N THR A 125 7.73 -2.96 -17.39
CA THR A 125 8.90 -3.65 -16.85
C THR A 125 9.85 -4.02 -17.97
N ASN A 126 11.15 -3.80 -17.75
CA ASN A 126 12.20 -4.22 -18.66
C ASN A 126 13.01 -5.35 -17.98
N ASP A 127 12.91 -6.56 -18.51
CA ASP A 127 13.58 -7.74 -17.94
C ASP A 127 15.11 -7.73 -18.14
N GLU A 128 15.63 -6.80 -18.96
CA GLU A 128 17.08 -6.61 -19.18
C GLU A 128 17.72 -5.59 -18.23
N GLU A 129 16.92 -4.84 -17.48
CA GLU A 129 17.39 -3.87 -16.48
C GLU A 129 17.32 -4.49 -15.08
N TYR A 130 18.39 -4.35 -14.32
CA TYR A 130 18.50 -4.89 -12.96
C TYR A 130 18.55 -3.76 -11.94
N ASP A 131 17.41 -3.51 -11.30
CA ASP A 131 17.29 -2.59 -10.18
C ASP A 131 17.42 -3.33 -8.86
N PHE A 132 18.43 -2.99 -8.07
CA PHE A 132 18.67 -3.55 -6.74
C PHE A 132 18.17 -2.60 -5.66
N LEU A 133 17.53 -3.18 -4.64
CA LEU A 133 17.15 -2.45 -3.44
C LEU A 133 17.31 -3.30 -2.19
N TRP A 134 17.54 -2.64 -1.07
CA TRP A 134 17.47 -3.26 0.24
C TRP A 134 16.09 -3.01 0.85
N VAL A 135 15.48 -4.07 1.37
CA VAL A 135 14.33 -3.97 2.27
C VAL A 135 14.87 -4.10 3.68
N ILE A 136 14.61 -3.10 4.50
CA ILE A 136 15.05 -2.99 5.90
C ILE A 136 13.86 -2.62 6.79
N ASP A 137 14.08 -2.51 8.08
CA ASP A 137 13.07 -2.12 9.07
C ASP A 137 11.86 -3.06 9.07
N TRP A 138 12.14 -4.35 9.05
CA TRP A 138 11.13 -5.38 9.13
C TRP A 138 10.46 -5.39 10.50
N PRO A 139 9.12 -5.55 10.59
CA PRO A 139 8.47 -5.82 11.87
C PRO A 139 9.06 -7.06 12.53
N MET A 140 9.37 -6.98 13.83
CA MET A 140 9.89 -8.12 14.58
C MET A 140 8.83 -9.20 14.79
N PHE A 141 7.59 -8.78 15.02
CA PHE A 141 6.47 -9.65 15.34
C PHE A 141 5.22 -9.33 14.54
N GLU A 142 4.37 -10.35 14.38
CA GLU A 142 3.00 -10.25 13.88
C GLU A 142 2.02 -10.72 14.96
N TYR A 143 1.01 -9.92 15.26
CA TYR A 143 -0.08 -10.34 16.13
C TYR A 143 -1.08 -11.20 15.36
N LYS A 144 -1.37 -12.39 15.86
CA LYS A 144 -2.38 -13.29 15.28
C LYS A 144 -3.61 -13.34 16.18
N GLU A 145 -4.70 -12.73 15.73
CA GLU A 145 -5.97 -12.68 16.48
C GLU A 145 -6.49 -14.06 16.84
N GLU A 146 -6.36 -15.04 15.94
CA GLU A 146 -6.79 -16.44 16.17
C GLU A 146 -6.08 -17.11 17.35
N HIS A 147 -4.88 -16.63 17.71
CA HIS A 147 -4.07 -17.15 18.81
C HIS A 147 -3.95 -16.18 19.99
N GLY A 148 -4.43 -14.94 19.83
CA GLY A 148 -4.36 -13.89 20.86
C GLY A 148 -2.95 -13.53 21.30
N ARG A 149 -1.93 -13.71 20.45
CA ARG A 149 -0.52 -13.45 20.78
C ARG A 149 0.33 -13.07 19.58
N TYR A 150 1.52 -12.54 19.87
CA TYR A 150 2.55 -12.23 18.88
C TYR A 150 3.32 -13.49 18.46
N PHE A 151 3.71 -13.52 17.19
CA PHE A 151 4.60 -14.51 16.60
C PHE A 151 5.78 -13.80 15.95
N SER A 152 6.98 -14.37 16.08
CA SER A 152 8.14 -13.89 15.34
C SER A 152 7.93 -14.07 13.84
N LEU A 153 8.23 -13.04 13.06
CA LEU A 153 8.20 -13.08 11.60
C LEU A 153 9.49 -13.63 10.99
N HIS A 154 10.54 -13.70 11.79
CA HIS A 154 11.88 -14.06 11.36
C HIS A 154 12.44 -15.25 12.15
N HIS A 155 13.71 -15.56 11.89
CA HIS A 155 14.43 -16.57 12.66
C HIS A 155 14.40 -16.24 14.16
N PRO A 156 14.20 -17.22 15.07
CA PRO A 156 14.09 -16.98 16.52
C PRO A 156 15.26 -16.25 17.15
N PHE A 157 16.42 -16.27 16.53
CA PHE A 157 17.61 -15.57 16.98
C PHE A 157 17.83 -14.20 16.33
N THR A 158 16.89 -13.72 15.55
CA THR A 158 16.94 -12.35 15.03
C THR A 158 16.81 -11.36 16.17
N THR A 159 17.70 -10.35 16.24
CA THR A 159 17.61 -9.30 17.26
C THR A 159 16.70 -8.16 16.85
N VAL A 160 16.08 -7.54 17.84
CA VAL A 160 15.35 -6.28 17.71
C VAL A 160 16.35 -5.13 17.52
N GLN A 161 15.91 -4.04 16.90
CA GLN A 161 16.71 -2.81 16.81
C GLN A 161 16.92 -2.20 18.19
N ASP A 162 18.12 -1.65 18.46
CA ASP A 162 18.52 -1.20 19.78
C ASP A 162 17.58 -0.16 20.39
N GLN A 163 17.01 0.72 19.57
CA GLN A 163 16.05 1.74 20.00
C GLN A 163 14.66 1.18 20.35
N ASP A 164 14.37 -0.07 19.97
CA ASP A 164 13.07 -0.70 20.13
C ASP A 164 13.06 -1.79 21.22
N ILE A 165 14.15 -1.95 21.96
CA ILE A 165 14.27 -2.96 23.03
C ILE A 165 13.13 -2.81 24.05
N ASP A 166 12.83 -1.59 24.47
CA ASP A 166 11.78 -1.31 25.46
C ASP A 166 10.37 -1.61 24.91
N LEU A 167 10.20 -1.68 23.58
CA LEU A 167 8.94 -2.04 22.95
C LEU A 167 8.60 -3.52 23.11
N LEU A 168 9.58 -4.38 23.38
CA LEU A 168 9.35 -5.81 23.60
C LEU A 168 8.36 -6.06 24.74
N ASP A 169 8.42 -5.23 25.79
CA ASP A 169 7.56 -5.33 26.97
C ASP A 169 6.31 -4.45 26.87
N THR A 170 6.34 -3.37 26.08
CA THR A 170 5.29 -2.34 26.08
C THR A 170 4.38 -2.39 24.85
N ASP A 171 4.96 -2.56 23.66
CA ASP A 171 4.22 -2.63 22.38
C ASP A 171 5.00 -3.44 21.33
N PRO A 172 5.08 -4.78 21.48
CA PRO A 172 5.89 -5.63 20.58
C PRO A 172 5.52 -5.51 19.10
N GLY A 173 4.29 -5.11 18.80
CA GLY A 173 3.82 -4.92 17.42
C GLY A 173 4.50 -3.79 16.66
N LYS A 174 5.15 -2.86 17.37
CA LYS A 174 5.90 -1.76 16.77
C LYS A 174 7.41 -1.99 16.71
N ALA A 175 7.91 -3.03 17.39
CA ALA A 175 9.33 -3.33 17.40
C ALA A 175 9.82 -3.77 16.01
N LEU A 176 10.94 -3.20 15.57
CA LEU A 176 11.59 -3.53 14.30
C LEU A 176 12.77 -4.47 14.51
N ALA A 177 12.97 -5.37 13.56
CA ALA A 177 14.07 -6.32 13.54
C ALA A 177 15.30 -5.76 12.80
N TYR A 178 16.50 -6.11 13.25
CA TYR A 178 17.70 -6.02 12.42
C TYR A 178 17.73 -7.14 11.39
N CYS A 179 16.83 -7.01 10.41
CA CYS A 179 16.67 -7.92 9.29
C CYS A 179 16.73 -7.14 7.98
N TYR A 180 17.28 -7.75 6.95
CA TYR A 180 17.44 -7.10 5.65
C TYR A 180 17.35 -8.12 4.52
N ASP A 181 16.73 -7.72 3.41
CA ASP A 181 16.68 -8.51 2.18
C ASP A 181 17.20 -7.69 1.01
N LEU A 182 18.03 -8.32 0.19
CA LEU A 182 18.44 -7.79 -1.10
C LEU A 182 17.41 -8.25 -2.14
N VAL A 183 16.78 -7.29 -2.77
CA VAL A 183 15.73 -7.53 -3.78
C VAL A 183 16.20 -7.01 -5.14
N VAL A 184 15.98 -7.79 -6.18
CA VAL A 184 16.14 -7.38 -7.58
C VAL A 184 14.87 -7.70 -8.36
N GLN A 185 14.39 -6.74 -9.14
CA GLN A 185 13.17 -6.90 -9.97
C GLN A 185 11.96 -7.46 -9.19
N GLY A 186 11.86 -7.11 -7.90
CA GLY A 186 10.77 -7.57 -7.04
C GLY A 186 10.93 -9.00 -6.51
N GLN A 187 12.09 -9.62 -6.70
CA GLN A 187 12.42 -10.93 -6.14
C GLN A 187 13.55 -10.83 -5.13
N GLU A 188 13.40 -11.49 -3.99
CA GLU A 188 14.45 -11.62 -3.00
C GLU A 188 15.58 -12.50 -3.55
N LEU A 189 16.80 -11.96 -3.59
CA LEU A 189 18.02 -12.70 -3.93
C LEU A 189 18.65 -13.36 -2.71
N GLY A 190 18.46 -12.77 -1.55
CA GLY A 190 18.98 -13.25 -0.30
C GLY A 190 18.76 -12.22 0.79
N GLY A 191 18.80 -12.68 2.02
CA GLY A 191 18.60 -11.84 3.18
C GLY A 191 19.37 -12.35 4.38
N GLY A 192 19.32 -11.57 5.46
CA GLY A 192 19.97 -11.91 6.70
C GLY A 192 19.47 -11.12 7.88
N SER A 193 20.01 -11.44 9.03
CA SER A 193 19.71 -10.70 10.25
C SER A 193 20.88 -10.68 11.22
N VAL A 194 20.93 -9.65 12.05
CA VAL A 194 21.79 -9.65 13.23
C VAL A 194 21.20 -10.59 14.26
N ARG A 195 22.04 -11.39 14.89
CA ARG A 195 21.61 -12.43 15.84
C ARG A 195 21.71 -11.96 17.28
N ILE A 196 20.75 -12.36 18.09
CA ILE A 196 20.80 -12.18 19.55
C ILE A 196 22.00 -12.98 20.09
N HIS A 197 22.82 -12.34 20.89
CA HIS A 197 23.95 -12.96 21.59
C HIS A 197 23.90 -12.71 23.11
N GLU A 198 22.92 -11.93 23.56
CA GLU A 198 22.68 -11.64 24.97
C GLU A 198 21.54 -12.52 25.50
N THR A 199 21.86 -13.33 26.52
CA THR A 199 20.88 -14.27 27.12
C THR A 199 19.68 -13.58 27.74
N THR A 200 19.86 -12.32 28.21
CA THR A 200 18.79 -11.53 28.83
C THR A 200 17.79 -10.99 27.83
N LEU A 201 18.19 -10.83 26.57
CA LEU A 201 17.32 -10.37 25.48
C LEU A 201 16.56 -11.53 24.81
N GLN A 202 17.09 -12.73 24.87
CA GLN A 202 16.50 -13.93 24.28
C GLN A 202 15.34 -14.48 25.12
#